data_dc9fbaa3c2d3188ea6891741eaee8de9
#
_entry.id   dc9fbaa3c2d3188ea6891741eaee8de9
#
_cell.length_a   1.000
_cell.length_b   1.000
_cell.length_c   1.000
_cell.angle_alpha   90.00
_cell.angle_beta   90.00
_cell.angle_gamma   90.00
#
_symmetry.space_group_name_H-M   'P 1'
#
loop_
_entity.id
_entity.type
_entity.pdbx_description
1 polymer ?
#
loop_
_entity_poly.entity_id
_entity_poly.type
_entity_poly.pdbx_seq_one_letter_code
_entity_poly.pdbx_strand_id
1 'polypeptide(L)'
;VRVGVGTLRATQIPRLELPRYGAERLCGIRCIITRTGTEPPDTASLTAMAIQRLDALVVLLSSGEGFQRRSGGATGYVQGIYLAHLRPDPKTPWSCSSLQSLDWLVAQDFPELLATWEAAFQQEYAGQRVDVDRDRVVIVGLVTADLSLQRSQEILAELAHLVTSAGGEVLQSCWQQRPRPHPQTVIGAGKIQELALLTQTLGANLVVFDRELSAAQVRNLETQIGLRVLDRTEVILDIFAQRAQTRAGQLQVELAHLEYMLPRLVGQGQAMSRLGGGIGTRGPGETKLETERRVIQRRLAHLQRDVDQLQAHRARLRQRRQLHNVPSIAVVGYTNAGKSTLLNALTNAAVYTADQLFATLDPTTRKLAVLDPATQLTQTILLTDTVGFIHELPPSLLDAFRATLEELTEADGLIHLVDLSHSAWQRQIQDVTSILDEIALTPRPTLLVFNKIDAVSSSQLAIAQGSFPHATFISAQERLGLETLRQRLAQLAHYAMVS
;
A
#
# COMPACT_ATOMS: atom_id res chain seq x y z
N VAL A 1 -7.42 -5.35 -38.97
CA VAL A 1 -8.53 -6.18 -38.49
C VAL A 1 -7.97 -7.48 -37.94
N ARG A 2 -8.26 -7.79 -36.66
CA ARG A 2 -7.93 -9.11 -36.08
C ARG A 2 -9.22 -9.90 -35.93
N VAL A 3 -9.19 -11.16 -36.32
CA VAL A 3 -10.33 -12.09 -36.24
C VAL A 3 -9.94 -13.15 -35.19
N GLY A 4 -10.81 -13.38 -34.24
CA GLY A 4 -10.69 -14.45 -33.25
C GLY A 4 -11.90 -15.36 -33.28
N VAL A 5 -11.71 -16.63 -32.93
CA VAL A 5 -12.81 -17.62 -32.82
C VAL A 5 -13.01 -17.87 -31.31
N GLY A 6 -14.20 -17.58 -30.81
CA GLY A 6 -14.64 -17.90 -29.45
C GLY A 6 -15.53 -19.14 -29.40
N THR A 7 -15.80 -19.65 -28.20
CA THR A 7 -16.81 -20.70 -27.99
C THR A 7 -18.17 -20.07 -27.69
N LEU A 8 -19.26 -20.80 -27.91
CA LEU A 8 -20.65 -20.39 -27.63
C LEU A 8 -20.90 -19.94 -26.17
N ARG A 9 -20.00 -20.28 -25.23
CA ARG A 9 -20.09 -19.96 -23.82
C ARG A 9 -19.05 -18.94 -23.32
N ALA A 10 -18.04 -18.61 -24.12
CA ALA A 10 -16.95 -17.70 -23.74
C ALA A 10 -16.45 -16.95 -25.00
N THR A 11 -17.13 -15.88 -25.33
CA THR A 11 -16.61 -14.87 -26.26
C THR A 11 -15.73 -13.91 -25.43
N GLN A 12 -14.53 -14.33 -25.08
CA GLN A 12 -13.57 -13.42 -24.48
C GLN A 12 -13.02 -12.51 -25.58
N ILE A 13 -13.27 -11.22 -25.42
CA ILE A 13 -12.59 -10.21 -26.25
C ILE A 13 -11.09 -10.35 -25.93
N PRO A 14 -10.23 -10.69 -26.92
CA PRO A 14 -8.80 -10.87 -26.65
C PRO A 14 -8.22 -9.56 -26.14
N ARG A 15 -7.39 -9.63 -25.10
CA ARG A 15 -6.65 -8.47 -24.62
C ARG A 15 -5.70 -7.98 -25.70
N LEU A 16 -5.82 -6.71 -26.03
CA LEU A 16 -4.94 -6.05 -26.98
C LEU A 16 -3.92 -5.24 -26.18
N GLU A 17 -2.65 -5.39 -26.52
CA GLU A 17 -1.60 -4.47 -26.08
C GLU A 17 -1.78 -3.16 -26.85
N LEU A 18 -2.64 -2.29 -26.34
CA LEU A 18 -2.93 -0.98 -26.91
C LEU A 18 -2.21 0.10 -26.10
N PRO A 19 -1.74 1.17 -26.75
CA PRO A 19 -1.30 2.35 -26.03
C PRO A 19 -2.50 2.83 -25.21
N ARG A 20 -2.31 2.98 -23.90
CA ARG A 20 -3.33 3.51 -23.00
C ARG A 20 -3.44 5.00 -23.24
N TYR A 21 -4.57 5.40 -23.77
CA TYR A 21 -4.98 6.79 -23.78
C TYR A 21 -5.50 7.16 -22.38
N GLY A 22 -5.47 8.46 -22.01
CA GLY A 22 -5.96 8.95 -20.73
C GLY A 22 -7.43 8.59 -20.46
N ALA A 23 -7.89 8.81 -19.25
CA ALA A 23 -9.26 8.49 -18.82
C ALA A 23 -10.33 9.23 -19.65
N GLU A 24 -9.94 10.33 -20.30
CA GLU A 24 -10.78 11.14 -21.17
C GLU A 24 -10.95 10.61 -22.60
N ARG A 25 -10.24 9.54 -23.01
CA ARG A 25 -10.27 9.01 -24.39
C ARG A 25 -10.65 7.54 -24.46
N LEU A 26 -11.27 7.14 -25.57
CA LEU A 26 -11.49 5.77 -25.96
C LEU A 26 -10.25 5.22 -26.69
N CYS A 27 -10.19 3.88 -26.89
CA CYS A 27 -8.95 3.24 -27.38
C CYS A 27 -8.79 3.24 -28.91
N GLY A 28 -9.76 3.75 -29.67
CA GLY A 28 -9.76 3.72 -31.12
C GLY A 28 -10.13 2.35 -31.73
N ILE A 29 -10.62 1.40 -30.92
CA ILE A 29 -10.96 0.04 -31.36
C ILE A 29 -12.43 -0.27 -31.15
N ARG A 30 -13.03 -0.88 -32.15
CA ARG A 30 -14.40 -1.38 -32.18
C ARG A 30 -14.38 -2.90 -32.20
N CYS A 31 -15.21 -3.51 -31.36
CA CYS A 31 -15.34 -4.95 -31.31
C CYS A 31 -16.67 -5.38 -31.93
N ILE A 32 -16.62 -6.34 -32.84
CA ILE A 32 -17.82 -6.96 -33.40
C ILE A 32 -17.77 -8.44 -33.03
N ILE A 33 -18.80 -8.91 -32.34
CA ILE A 33 -18.96 -10.32 -31.98
C ILE A 33 -20.22 -10.86 -32.62
N THR A 34 -20.20 -12.13 -33.01
CA THR A 34 -21.37 -12.83 -33.55
C THR A 34 -21.85 -13.85 -32.53
N ARG A 35 -23.17 -13.93 -32.33
CA ARG A 35 -23.81 -14.90 -31.43
C ARG A 35 -25.02 -15.52 -32.09
N THR A 36 -25.32 -16.77 -31.72
CA THR A 36 -26.60 -17.40 -31.98
C THR A 36 -27.52 -17.15 -30.79
N GLY A 37 -28.73 -16.66 -31.01
CA GLY A 37 -29.69 -16.31 -29.95
C GLY A 37 -30.19 -14.88 -30.07
N THR A 38 -31.07 -14.48 -29.17
CA THR A 38 -31.70 -13.13 -29.16
C THR A 38 -31.33 -12.30 -27.95
N GLU A 39 -30.48 -12.81 -27.07
CA GLU A 39 -30.13 -12.16 -25.81
C GLU A 39 -29.17 -10.99 -26.02
N PRO A 40 -29.27 -9.90 -25.20
CA PRO A 40 -28.34 -8.78 -25.19
C PRO A 40 -26.93 -9.24 -24.78
N PRO A 41 -25.90 -8.38 -24.97
CA PRO A 41 -24.55 -8.68 -24.51
C PRO A 41 -24.53 -8.97 -23.02
N ASP A 42 -23.80 -10.02 -22.65
CA ASP A 42 -23.64 -10.43 -21.26
C ASP A 42 -22.70 -9.46 -20.50
N THR A 43 -22.83 -9.45 -19.19
CA THR A 43 -22.01 -8.60 -18.31
C THR A 43 -20.51 -8.82 -18.52
N ALA A 44 -20.07 -10.03 -18.87
CA ALA A 44 -18.66 -10.33 -19.13
C ALA A 44 -18.13 -9.60 -20.37
N SER A 45 -18.91 -9.57 -21.46
CA SER A 45 -18.56 -8.84 -22.68
C SER A 45 -18.57 -7.31 -22.47
N LEU A 46 -19.55 -6.80 -21.71
CA LEU A 46 -19.64 -5.38 -21.36
C LEU A 46 -18.47 -4.96 -20.43
N THR A 47 -18.12 -5.79 -19.48
CA THR A 47 -16.95 -5.58 -18.61
C THR A 47 -15.65 -5.60 -19.42
N ALA A 48 -15.50 -6.54 -20.35
CA ALA A 48 -14.33 -6.59 -21.23
C ALA A 48 -14.22 -5.36 -22.15
N MET A 49 -15.35 -4.86 -22.66
CA MET A 49 -15.41 -3.59 -23.38
C MET A 49 -14.94 -2.44 -22.51
N ALA A 50 -15.40 -2.36 -21.27
CA ALA A 50 -15.01 -1.31 -20.31
C ALA A 50 -13.52 -1.39 -19.95
N ILE A 51 -13.01 -2.58 -19.61
CA ILE A 51 -11.59 -2.79 -19.24
C ILE A 51 -10.65 -2.38 -20.38
N GLN A 52 -11.02 -2.61 -21.64
CA GLN A 52 -10.21 -2.26 -22.80
C GLN A 52 -10.53 -0.87 -23.36
N ARG A 53 -11.51 -0.17 -22.77
CA ARG A 53 -12.00 1.14 -23.24
C ARG A 53 -12.33 1.16 -24.72
N LEU A 54 -12.95 0.06 -25.20
CA LEU A 54 -13.35 -0.03 -26.60
C LEU A 54 -14.32 1.09 -26.96
N ASP A 55 -14.20 1.61 -28.17
CA ASP A 55 -15.10 2.65 -28.69
C ASP A 55 -16.55 2.16 -28.68
N ALA A 56 -16.74 0.93 -29.11
CA ALA A 56 -18.03 0.25 -29.13
C ALA A 56 -17.90 -1.27 -29.20
N LEU A 57 -18.94 -1.94 -28.72
CA LEU A 57 -19.18 -3.38 -28.88
C LEU A 57 -20.46 -3.57 -29.68
N VAL A 58 -20.34 -4.19 -30.83
CA VAL A 58 -21.48 -4.60 -31.69
C VAL A 58 -21.69 -6.09 -31.56
N VAL A 59 -22.87 -6.52 -31.17
CA VAL A 59 -23.26 -7.93 -31.12
C VAL A 59 -24.18 -8.22 -32.27
N LEU A 60 -23.72 -9.02 -33.25
CA LEU A 60 -24.53 -9.50 -34.38
C LEU A 60 -25.20 -10.81 -34.00
N LEU A 61 -26.49 -10.83 -34.02
CA LEU A 61 -27.29 -12.03 -33.80
C LEU A 61 -27.50 -12.76 -35.13
N SER A 62 -26.93 -13.96 -35.24
CA SER A 62 -27.06 -14.75 -36.47
C SER A 62 -28.10 -15.84 -36.30
N SER A 63 -28.96 -16.03 -37.29
CA SER A 63 -29.82 -17.20 -37.38
C SER A 63 -28.97 -18.44 -37.64
N GLY A 64 -29.25 -19.55 -36.94
CA GLY A 64 -28.64 -20.85 -37.25
C GLY A 64 -29.15 -21.45 -38.56
N GLU A 65 -30.14 -20.81 -39.21
CA GLU A 65 -30.78 -21.27 -40.45
C GLU A 65 -30.19 -20.47 -41.62
N GLY A 66 -29.41 -21.14 -42.43
CA GLY A 66 -28.85 -20.56 -43.65
C GLY A 66 -28.81 -21.59 -44.76
N PHE A 67 -28.75 -21.14 -46.02
CA PHE A 67 -28.57 -22.00 -47.15
C PHE A 67 -27.23 -22.75 -47.06
N GLN A 68 -27.29 -24.09 -47.16
CA GLN A 68 -26.07 -24.88 -47.33
C GLN A 68 -25.44 -24.57 -48.69
N ARG A 69 -24.24 -24.09 -48.74
CA ARG A 69 -23.48 -23.93 -49.99
C ARG A 69 -23.04 -25.30 -50.47
N ARG A 70 -23.08 -25.50 -51.80
CA ARG A 70 -22.59 -26.72 -52.50
C ARG A 70 -21.12 -27.06 -52.16
N SER A 71 -20.35 -26.10 -51.63
CA SER A 71 -18.95 -26.24 -51.24
C SER A 71 -18.74 -26.50 -49.74
N GLY A 72 -19.79 -26.78 -48.99
CA GLY A 72 -19.74 -26.97 -47.53
C GLY A 72 -19.70 -25.63 -46.76
N GLY A 73 -20.59 -25.45 -45.80
CA GLY A 73 -20.79 -24.27 -44.98
C GLY A 73 -22.19 -23.68 -45.08
N ALA A 74 -22.75 -23.22 -43.99
CA ALA A 74 -24.06 -22.56 -43.95
C ALA A 74 -23.88 -21.03 -43.98
N THR A 75 -24.76 -20.33 -44.70
CA THR A 75 -24.85 -18.85 -44.61
C THR A 75 -25.86 -18.51 -43.56
N GLY A 76 -25.42 -17.84 -42.50
CA GLY A 76 -26.31 -17.26 -41.48
C GLY A 76 -26.77 -15.87 -41.89
N TYR A 77 -27.99 -15.51 -41.52
CA TYR A 77 -28.52 -14.14 -41.67
C TYR A 77 -28.41 -13.42 -40.33
N VAL A 78 -28.09 -12.12 -40.37
CA VAL A 78 -28.16 -11.25 -39.19
C VAL A 78 -29.62 -10.94 -38.91
N GLN A 79 -30.15 -11.42 -37.77
CA GLN A 79 -31.53 -11.20 -37.35
C GLN A 79 -31.70 -9.87 -36.63
N GLY A 80 -30.64 -9.39 -35.98
CA GLY A 80 -30.64 -8.14 -35.24
C GLY A 80 -29.29 -7.86 -34.68
N ILE A 81 -29.13 -6.69 -34.10
CA ILE A 81 -27.92 -6.25 -33.50
C ILE A 81 -28.17 -5.57 -32.16
N TYR A 82 -27.16 -5.59 -31.29
CA TYR A 82 -27.03 -4.69 -30.15
C TYR A 82 -25.76 -3.86 -30.33
N LEU A 83 -25.86 -2.55 -29.99
CA LEU A 83 -24.73 -1.64 -29.92
C LEU A 83 -24.56 -1.22 -28.48
N ALA A 84 -23.40 -1.52 -27.91
CA ALA A 84 -23.02 -1.06 -26.59
C ALA A 84 -21.82 -0.12 -26.67
N HIS A 85 -21.81 0.89 -25.79
CA HIS A 85 -20.73 1.86 -25.65
C HIS A 85 -20.54 2.25 -24.20
N LEU A 86 -19.39 2.83 -23.87
CA LEU A 86 -19.09 3.31 -22.52
C LEU A 86 -19.78 4.64 -22.22
N ARG A 87 -20.06 4.87 -20.94
CA ARG A 87 -20.56 6.13 -20.37
C ARG A 87 -19.66 6.55 -19.21
N PRO A 88 -19.47 7.86 -18.99
CA PRO A 88 -18.67 8.36 -17.86
C PRO A 88 -19.41 8.30 -16.50
N ASP A 89 -20.44 7.48 -16.36
CA ASP A 89 -21.23 7.33 -15.12
C ASP A 89 -20.70 6.13 -14.30
N PRO A 90 -20.21 6.35 -13.06
CA PRO A 90 -19.71 5.27 -12.21
C PRO A 90 -20.73 4.19 -11.86
N LYS A 91 -22.03 4.53 -11.83
CA LYS A 91 -23.10 3.58 -11.47
C LYS A 91 -23.55 2.75 -12.67
N THR A 92 -23.53 3.35 -13.84
CA THR A 92 -23.91 2.70 -15.12
C THR A 92 -22.86 2.96 -16.19
N PRO A 93 -21.71 2.24 -16.14
CA PRO A 93 -20.52 2.57 -16.94
C PRO A 93 -20.66 2.25 -18.43
N TRP A 94 -21.77 1.68 -18.84
CA TRP A 94 -22.10 1.39 -20.26
C TRP A 94 -23.57 1.63 -20.53
N SER A 95 -23.85 1.84 -21.82
CA SER A 95 -25.20 1.85 -22.38
C SER A 95 -25.28 0.77 -23.47
N CYS A 96 -26.44 0.13 -23.59
CA CYS A 96 -26.71 -0.84 -24.62
C CYS A 96 -28.02 -0.45 -25.31
N SER A 97 -28.04 -0.48 -26.65
CA SER A 97 -29.24 -0.23 -27.44
C SER A 97 -30.31 -1.32 -27.22
N SER A 98 -31.56 -1.04 -27.52
CA SER A 98 -32.53 -2.08 -27.80
C SER A 98 -32.14 -2.88 -29.05
N LEU A 99 -32.78 -4.02 -29.29
CA LEU A 99 -32.57 -4.80 -30.50
C LEU A 99 -32.87 -3.95 -31.73
N GLN A 100 -31.91 -3.82 -32.65
CA GLN A 100 -31.97 -3.01 -33.85
C GLN A 100 -31.72 -3.85 -35.10
N SER A 101 -32.06 -3.30 -36.29
CA SER A 101 -31.71 -3.89 -37.57
C SER A 101 -30.28 -3.56 -37.99
N LEU A 102 -29.71 -4.34 -38.89
CA LEU A 102 -28.39 -4.05 -39.45
C LEU A 102 -28.40 -2.70 -40.21
N ASP A 103 -29.50 -2.39 -40.93
CA ASP A 103 -29.65 -1.12 -41.65
C ASP A 103 -29.61 0.08 -40.72
N TRP A 104 -30.18 -0.05 -39.53
CA TRP A 104 -30.08 1.00 -38.50
C TRP A 104 -28.60 1.28 -38.11
N LEU A 105 -27.77 0.24 -37.96
CA LEU A 105 -26.36 0.40 -37.65
C LEU A 105 -25.59 1.08 -38.79
N VAL A 106 -25.88 0.68 -40.03
CA VAL A 106 -25.24 1.23 -41.23
C VAL A 106 -25.58 2.72 -41.40
N ALA A 107 -26.78 3.13 -40.98
CA ALA A 107 -27.24 4.51 -41.07
C ALA A 107 -26.64 5.43 -39.99
N GLN A 108 -25.92 4.89 -38.98
CA GLN A 108 -25.30 5.70 -37.97
C GLN A 108 -24.03 6.37 -38.49
N ASP A 109 -23.87 7.67 -38.20
CA ASP A 109 -22.56 8.36 -38.33
C ASP A 109 -21.69 8.02 -37.15
N PHE A 110 -20.88 6.97 -37.27
CA PHE A 110 -20.06 6.47 -36.21
C PHE A 110 -18.96 7.44 -35.74
N PRO A 111 -18.31 8.21 -36.60
CA PRO A 111 -17.42 9.30 -36.23
C PRO A 111 -18.09 10.35 -35.32
N GLU A 112 -19.31 10.79 -35.64
CA GLU A 112 -20.07 11.75 -34.86
C GLU A 112 -20.50 11.19 -33.50
N LEU A 113 -20.97 9.94 -33.45
CA LEU A 113 -21.29 9.24 -32.22
C LEU A 113 -20.05 9.12 -31.32
N LEU A 114 -18.91 8.76 -31.87
CA LEU A 114 -17.65 8.62 -31.13
C LEU A 114 -17.21 9.97 -30.56
N ALA A 115 -17.26 11.03 -31.35
CA ALA A 115 -16.93 12.38 -30.90
C ALA A 115 -17.85 12.83 -29.75
N THR A 116 -19.14 12.49 -29.81
CA THR A 116 -20.12 12.79 -28.76
C THR A 116 -19.79 12.02 -27.48
N TRP A 117 -19.45 10.75 -27.58
CA TRP A 117 -19.07 9.93 -26.42
C TRP A 117 -17.77 10.40 -25.80
N GLU A 118 -16.75 10.71 -26.61
CA GLU A 118 -15.49 11.26 -26.11
C GLU A 118 -15.67 12.64 -25.45
N ALA A 119 -16.52 13.50 -26.02
CA ALA A 119 -16.85 14.78 -25.42
C ALA A 119 -17.51 14.65 -24.04
N ALA A 120 -18.38 13.66 -23.86
CA ALA A 120 -18.98 13.34 -22.56
C ALA A 120 -17.92 12.90 -21.54
N PHE A 121 -16.94 12.08 -21.92
CA PHE A 121 -15.83 11.73 -21.08
C PHE A 121 -14.95 12.94 -20.75
N GLN A 122 -14.61 13.75 -21.72
CA GLN A 122 -13.83 14.96 -21.52
C GLN A 122 -14.53 15.96 -20.57
N GLN A 123 -15.84 16.13 -20.70
CA GLN A 123 -16.61 17.05 -19.85
C GLN A 123 -16.65 16.58 -18.38
N GLU A 124 -16.86 15.28 -18.15
CA GLU A 124 -16.87 14.71 -16.80
C GLU A 124 -15.49 14.74 -16.14
N TYR A 125 -14.45 14.42 -16.90
CA TYR A 125 -13.08 14.44 -16.40
C TYR A 125 -12.43 15.82 -16.40
N ALA A 126 -12.90 16.80 -17.20
CA ALA A 126 -12.40 18.18 -17.18
C ALA A 126 -12.75 18.92 -15.87
N GLY A 127 -13.84 18.52 -15.20
CA GLY A 127 -14.19 19.00 -13.86
C GLY A 127 -13.27 18.48 -12.75
N GLN A 128 -12.66 17.35 -12.97
CA GLN A 128 -11.61 16.75 -12.14
C GLN A 128 -10.26 17.14 -12.76
N ARG A 129 -9.73 18.33 -12.44
CA ARG A 129 -8.31 18.61 -12.66
C ARG A 129 -7.54 17.56 -11.88
N VAL A 130 -7.16 16.49 -12.56
CA VAL A 130 -6.23 15.50 -12.04
C VAL A 130 -4.94 16.25 -11.80
N ASP A 131 -4.56 16.41 -10.53
CA ASP A 131 -3.21 16.77 -10.17
C ASP A 131 -2.34 15.66 -10.77
N VAL A 132 -1.69 15.93 -11.91
CA VAL A 132 -0.99 14.93 -12.74
C VAL A 132 0.15 14.26 -11.97
N ASP A 133 0.55 14.87 -10.84
CA ASP A 133 1.68 14.46 -10.02
C ASP A 133 1.31 13.53 -8.84
N ARG A 134 0.02 13.21 -8.61
CA ARG A 134 -0.37 12.33 -7.50
C ARG A 134 -0.89 10.98 -7.98
N ASP A 135 -0.43 9.92 -7.35
CA ASP A 135 -0.99 8.59 -7.56
C ASP A 135 -2.42 8.50 -7.02
N ARG A 136 -3.35 8.09 -7.87
CA ARG A 136 -4.77 7.90 -7.55
C ARG A 136 -5.01 6.43 -7.26
N VAL A 137 -5.28 6.13 -6.00
CA VAL A 137 -5.16 4.79 -5.45
C VAL A 137 -6.51 4.19 -5.08
N VAL A 138 -6.73 2.92 -5.47
CA VAL A 138 -7.77 2.06 -4.91
C VAL A 138 -7.13 1.07 -3.96
N ILE A 139 -7.62 1.02 -2.72
CA ILE A 139 -7.13 0.11 -1.68
C ILE A 139 -7.97 -1.16 -1.66
N VAL A 140 -7.29 -2.31 -1.53
CA VAL A 140 -7.92 -3.64 -1.52
C VAL A 140 -7.54 -4.40 -0.26
N GLY A 141 -8.56 -4.81 0.51
CA GLY A 141 -8.41 -5.65 1.67
C GLY A 141 -8.98 -7.06 1.51
N LEU A 142 -8.43 -8.01 2.24
CA LEU A 142 -8.97 -9.36 2.33
C LEU A 142 -9.29 -9.72 3.78
N VAL A 143 -10.57 -9.95 4.05
CA VAL A 143 -11.06 -10.45 5.35
C VAL A 143 -10.96 -11.96 5.34
N THR A 144 -10.03 -12.51 6.12
CA THR A 144 -9.85 -13.96 6.32
C THR A 144 -10.65 -14.48 7.53
N ALA A 145 -10.72 -15.79 7.71
CA ALA A 145 -11.49 -16.38 8.80
C ALA A 145 -10.98 -16.01 10.20
N ASP A 146 -9.71 -15.69 10.32
CA ASP A 146 -8.98 -15.33 11.55
C ASP A 146 -9.11 -13.83 11.90
N LEU A 147 -9.65 -13.00 10.98
CA LEU A 147 -9.79 -11.57 11.16
C LEU A 147 -11.26 -11.17 11.32
N SER A 148 -11.56 -10.41 12.36
CA SER A 148 -12.86 -9.78 12.49
C SER A 148 -13.05 -8.67 11.44
N LEU A 149 -14.30 -8.42 11.04
CA LEU A 149 -14.62 -7.35 10.10
C LEU A 149 -14.13 -5.98 10.62
N GLN A 150 -14.30 -5.72 11.92
CA GLN A 150 -13.82 -4.50 12.54
C GLN A 150 -12.31 -4.34 12.41
N ARG A 151 -11.55 -5.44 12.65
CA ARG A 151 -10.08 -5.42 12.50
C ARG A 151 -9.64 -5.15 11.07
N SER A 152 -10.33 -5.74 10.10
CA SER A 152 -10.07 -5.51 8.69
C SER A 152 -10.31 -4.06 8.28
N GLN A 153 -11.34 -3.42 8.85
CA GLN A 153 -11.61 -2.00 8.63
C GLN A 153 -10.51 -1.10 9.23
N GLU A 154 -10.01 -1.44 10.44
CA GLU A 154 -8.88 -0.73 11.07
C GLU A 154 -7.61 -0.83 10.20
N ILE A 155 -7.29 -2.03 9.68
CA ILE A 155 -6.14 -2.26 8.78
C ILE A 155 -6.28 -1.45 7.48
N LEU A 156 -7.48 -1.42 6.88
CA LEU A 156 -7.73 -0.63 5.68
C LEU A 156 -7.63 0.87 5.94
N ALA A 157 -8.09 1.34 7.10
CA ALA A 157 -7.96 2.74 7.50
C ALA A 157 -6.47 3.11 7.69
N GLU A 158 -5.69 2.25 8.35
CA GLU A 158 -4.24 2.44 8.49
C GLU A 158 -3.54 2.46 7.13
N LEU A 159 -3.90 1.55 6.20
CA LEU A 159 -3.36 1.53 4.84
C LEU A 159 -3.71 2.81 4.06
N ALA A 160 -4.92 3.36 4.26
CA ALA A 160 -5.31 4.64 3.67
C ALA A 160 -4.41 5.77 4.15
N HIS A 161 -4.09 5.80 5.45
CA HIS A 161 -3.14 6.77 6.02
C HIS A 161 -1.71 6.56 5.51
N LEU A 162 -1.27 5.31 5.30
CA LEU A 162 0.03 5.01 4.68
C LEU A 162 0.10 5.58 3.26
N VAL A 163 -0.88 5.28 2.42
CA VAL A 163 -0.96 5.78 1.03
C VAL A 163 -0.95 7.31 1.00
N THR A 164 -1.73 7.96 1.86
CA THR A 164 -1.76 9.43 1.95
C THR A 164 -0.41 9.98 2.43
N SER A 165 0.25 9.32 3.37
CA SER A 165 1.59 9.70 3.86
C SER A 165 2.67 9.53 2.79
N ALA A 166 2.50 8.60 1.85
CA ALA A 166 3.34 8.44 0.66
C ALA A 166 3.08 9.48 -0.44
N GLY A 167 2.03 10.30 -0.29
CA GLY A 167 1.64 11.34 -1.26
C GLY A 167 0.55 10.92 -2.23
N GLY A 168 0.00 9.69 -2.10
CA GLY A 168 -1.11 9.19 -2.91
C GLY A 168 -2.47 9.72 -2.45
N GLU A 169 -3.43 9.75 -3.37
CA GLU A 169 -4.83 10.06 -3.13
C GLU A 169 -5.66 8.77 -3.10
N VAL A 170 -6.30 8.47 -1.97
CA VAL A 170 -7.17 7.29 -1.84
C VAL A 170 -8.55 7.62 -2.39
N LEU A 171 -8.91 7.01 -3.52
CA LEU A 171 -10.20 7.21 -4.16
C LEU A 171 -11.28 6.35 -3.53
N GLN A 172 -10.96 5.08 -3.27
CA GLN A 172 -11.90 4.13 -2.67
C GLN A 172 -11.17 2.97 -2.01
N SER A 173 -11.77 2.43 -0.94
CA SER A 173 -11.38 1.17 -0.33
C SER A 173 -12.39 0.09 -0.67
N CYS A 174 -11.92 -1.08 -1.06
CA CYS A 174 -12.77 -2.25 -1.28
C CYS A 174 -12.19 -3.48 -0.55
N TRP A 175 -13.03 -4.45 -0.28
CA TRP A 175 -12.62 -5.66 0.42
C TRP A 175 -13.38 -6.88 -0.09
N GLN A 176 -12.81 -8.04 0.15
CA GLN A 176 -13.45 -9.33 -0.10
C GLN A 176 -13.31 -10.23 1.13
N GLN A 177 -14.37 -10.93 1.48
CA GLN A 177 -14.32 -11.96 2.52
C GLN A 177 -14.04 -13.33 1.88
N ARG A 178 -12.99 -14.00 2.36
CA ARG A 178 -12.63 -15.36 1.96
C ARG A 178 -11.98 -16.11 3.13
N PRO A 179 -12.21 -17.42 3.29
CA PRO A 179 -11.55 -18.20 4.35
C PRO A 179 -10.03 -18.17 4.25
N ARG A 180 -9.49 -18.17 3.01
CA ARG A 180 -8.04 -18.15 2.73
C ARG A 180 -7.76 -17.30 1.48
N PRO A 181 -6.59 -16.64 1.40
CA PRO A 181 -6.16 -15.94 0.19
C PRO A 181 -6.11 -16.89 -1.01
N HIS A 182 -6.47 -16.38 -2.19
CA HIS A 182 -6.30 -17.16 -3.42
C HIS A 182 -4.79 -17.26 -3.75
N PRO A 183 -4.24 -18.44 -4.03
CA PRO A 183 -2.79 -18.64 -4.19
C PRO A 183 -2.16 -17.75 -5.28
N GLN A 184 -2.89 -17.52 -6.37
CA GLN A 184 -2.36 -16.79 -7.53
C GLN A 184 -2.69 -15.29 -7.55
N THR A 185 -3.74 -14.84 -6.83
CA THR A 185 -4.30 -13.49 -6.99
C THR A 185 -4.82 -12.87 -5.69
N VAL A 186 -4.67 -13.56 -4.56
CA VAL A 186 -5.18 -13.15 -3.23
C VAL A 186 -6.70 -13.07 -3.17
N ILE A 187 -7.33 -12.36 -4.11
CA ILE A 187 -8.79 -12.21 -4.27
C ILE A 187 -9.30 -13.11 -5.41
N GLY A 188 -10.62 -13.35 -5.44
CA GLY A 188 -11.26 -14.17 -6.48
C GLY A 188 -11.41 -13.45 -7.82
N ALA A 189 -11.56 -14.23 -8.91
CA ALA A 189 -11.64 -13.71 -10.27
C ALA A 189 -12.77 -12.67 -10.47
N GLY A 190 -13.97 -12.91 -9.90
CA GLY A 190 -15.06 -11.94 -9.97
C GLY A 190 -14.71 -10.60 -9.30
N LYS A 191 -14.02 -10.62 -8.15
CA LYS A 191 -13.58 -9.39 -7.48
C LYS A 191 -12.49 -8.66 -8.27
N ILE A 192 -11.63 -9.39 -9.00
CA ILE A 192 -10.64 -8.76 -9.89
C ILE A 192 -11.32 -8.02 -11.03
N GLN A 193 -12.37 -8.59 -11.62
CA GLN A 193 -13.14 -7.93 -12.69
C GLN A 193 -13.86 -6.68 -12.18
N GLU A 194 -14.49 -6.77 -10.99
CA GLU A 194 -15.10 -5.63 -10.31
C GLU A 194 -14.06 -4.53 -10.03
N LEU A 195 -12.90 -4.92 -9.52
CA LEU A 195 -11.79 -4.00 -9.23
C LEU A 195 -11.26 -3.32 -10.50
N ALA A 196 -11.07 -4.08 -11.59
CA ALA A 196 -10.62 -3.54 -12.86
C ALA A 196 -11.61 -2.52 -13.44
N LEU A 197 -12.91 -2.77 -13.30
CA LEU A 197 -13.95 -1.82 -13.68
C LEU A 197 -13.97 -0.58 -12.77
N LEU A 198 -13.90 -0.79 -11.46
CA LEU A 198 -13.88 0.27 -10.46
C LEU A 198 -12.70 1.23 -10.68
N THR A 199 -11.50 0.69 -10.91
CA THR A 199 -10.31 1.51 -11.13
C THR A 199 -10.41 2.37 -12.39
N GLN A 200 -11.03 1.85 -13.44
CA GLN A 200 -11.28 2.62 -14.66
C GLN A 200 -12.31 3.74 -14.42
N THR A 201 -13.41 3.41 -13.77
CA THR A 201 -14.49 4.35 -13.48
C THR A 201 -13.99 5.53 -12.62
N LEU A 202 -13.16 5.25 -11.63
CA LEU A 202 -12.59 6.26 -10.75
C LEU A 202 -11.36 6.97 -11.37
N GLY A 203 -10.83 6.48 -12.48
CA GLY A 203 -9.58 6.98 -13.07
C GLY A 203 -8.37 6.72 -12.16
N ALA A 204 -8.36 5.62 -11.42
CA ALA A 204 -7.22 5.21 -10.61
C ALA A 204 -6.06 4.76 -11.52
N ASN A 205 -4.84 5.03 -11.09
CA ASN A 205 -3.61 4.59 -11.77
C ASN A 205 -2.83 3.54 -10.96
N LEU A 206 -3.23 3.30 -9.71
CA LEU A 206 -2.55 2.42 -8.78
C LEU A 206 -3.55 1.63 -7.93
N VAL A 207 -3.21 0.37 -7.63
CA VAL A 207 -3.95 -0.48 -6.69
C VAL A 207 -3.02 -0.93 -5.58
N VAL A 208 -3.46 -0.80 -4.32
CA VAL A 208 -2.65 -1.18 -3.15
C VAL A 208 -3.38 -2.24 -2.32
N PHE A 209 -2.68 -3.33 -1.99
CA PHE A 209 -3.21 -4.42 -1.16
C PHE A 209 -2.78 -4.28 0.31
N ASP A 210 -3.65 -4.73 1.22
CA ASP A 210 -3.48 -4.68 2.67
C ASP A 210 -2.41 -5.63 3.24
N ARG A 211 -1.84 -6.48 2.40
CA ARG A 211 -0.89 -7.55 2.79
C ARG A 211 0.25 -7.68 1.80
N GLU A 212 1.31 -8.35 2.20
CA GLU A 212 2.41 -8.66 1.32
C GLU A 212 1.98 -9.59 0.18
N LEU A 213 2.46 -9.30 -1.03
CA LEU A 213 2.18 -10.05 -2.24
C LEU A 213 3.44 -10.75 -2.74
N SER A 214 3.31 -12.00 -3.16
CA SER A 214 4.40 -12.65 -3.89
C SER A 214 4.57 -12.04 -5.29
N ALA A 215 5.76 -12.15 -5.85
CA ALA A 215 6.05 -11.70 -7.22
C ALA A 215 5.10 -12.27 -8.30
N ALA A 216 4.63 -13.49 -8.10
CA ALA A 216 3.66 -14.13 -9.00
C ALA A 216 2.27 -13.51 -8.84
N GLN A 217 1.84 -13.21 -7.61
CA GLN A 217 0.56 -12.57 -7.34
C GLN A 217 0.51 -11.16 -7.91
N VAL A 218 1.56 -10.34 -7.70
CA VAL A 218 1.67 -8.99 -8.30
C VAL A 218 1.48 -9.07 -9.81
N ARG A 219 2.26 -9.90 -10.51
CA ARG A 219 2.16 -10.05 -11.97
C ARG A 219 0.79 -10.50 -12.45
N ASN A 220 0.20 -11.48 -11.76
CA ASN A 220 -1.13 -11.98 -12.14
C ASN A 220 -2.19 -10.90 -11.95
N LEU A 221 -2.11 -10.13 -10.87
CA LEU A 221 -3.02 -9.02 -10.60
C LEU A 221 -2.84 -7.89 -11.62
N GLU A 222 -1.61 -7.43 -11.86
CA GLU A 222 -1.30 -6.41 -12.85
C GLU A 222 -1.77 -6.81 -14.26
N THR A 223 -1.54 -8.08 -14.62
CA THR A 223 -2.01 -8.63 -15.89
C THR A 223 -3.54 -8.61 -15.99
N GLN A 224 -4.26 -8.87 -14.90
CA GLN A 224 -5.72 -8.96 -14.91
C GLN A 224 -6.41 -7.60 -14.69
N ILE A 225 -5.88 -6.75 -13.85
CA ILE A 225 -6.40 -5.41 -13.56
C ILE A 225 -5.96 -4.42 -14.64
N GLY A 226 -4.71 -4.61 -15.09
CA GLY A 226 -4.09 -3.76 -16.08
C GLY A 226 -3.50 -2.46 -15.53
N LEU A 227 -3.32 -2.33 -14.22
CA LEU A 227 -2.68 -1.22 -13.51
C LEU A 227 -1.51 -1.76 -12.70
N ARG A 228 -0.62 -0.87 -12.28
CA ARG A 228 0.41 -1.18 -11.30
C ARG A 228 -0.24 -1.60 -9.98
N VAL A 229 0.32 -2.65 -9.37
CA VAL A 229 -0.15 -3.19 -8.10
C VAL A 229 0.99 -3.14 -7.11
N LEU A 230 0.75 -2.46 -6.00
CA LEU A 230 1.65 -2.43 -4.85
C LEU A 230 1.05 -3.23 -3.69
N ASP A 231 1.89 -3.59 -2.77
CA ASP A 231 1.48 -4.08 -1.48
C ASP A 231 1.86 -3.11 -0.36
N ARG A 232 1.41 -3.41 0.86
CA ARG A 232 1.67 -2.59 2.03
C ARG A 232 3.17 -2.35 2.27
N THR A 233 4.00 -3.37 2.04
CA THR A 233 5.46 -3.28 2.24
C THR A 233 6.10 -2.27 1.30
N GLU A 234 5.70 -2.25 0.03
CA GLU A 234 6.22 -1.31 -0.95
C GLU A 234 5.82 0.14 -0.63
N VAL A 235 4.57 0.36 -0.18
CA VAL A 235 4.12 1.70 0.27
C VAL A 235 4.93 2.19 1.48
N ILE A 236 5.24 1.32 2.44
CA ILE A 236 6.06 1.66 3.59
C ILE A 236 7.48 2.01 3.16
N LEU A 237 8.08 1.24 2.25
CA LEU A 237 9.41 1.51 1.69
C LEU A 237 9.45 2.85 0.95
N ASP A 238 8.40 3.20 0.21
CA ASP A 238 8.28 4.48 -0.48
C ASP A 238 8.23 5.65 0.52
N ILE A 239 7.48 5.53 1.62
CA ILE A 239 7.47 6.53 2.70
C ILE A 239 8.88 6.69 3.29
N PHE A 240 9.55 5.58 3.55
CA PHE A 240 10.90 5.60 4.12
C PHE A 240 11.92 6.22 3.17
N ALA A 241 11.85 5.93 1.87
CA ALA A 241 12.71 6.55 0.88
C ALA A 241 12.57 8.08 0.84
N GLN A 242 11.34 8.58 1.06
CA GLN A 242 11.06 10.02 1.14
C GLN A 242 11.54 10.65 2.47
N ARG A 243 11.56 9.87 3.57
CA ARG A 243 11.85 10.38 4.93
C ARG A 243 13.30 10.20 5.36
N ALA A 244 14.07 9.33 4.74
CA ALA A 244 15.48 9.11 5.06
C ALA A 244 16.31 10.35 4.75
N GLN A 245 16.71 11.09 5.78
CA GLN A 245 17.54 12.30 5.63
C GLN A 245 19.01 12.03 5.90
N THR A 246 19.32 11.07 6.78
CA THR A 246 20.70 10.72 7.07
C THR A 246 21.25 9.73 6.05
N ARG A 247 22.57 9.77 5.84
CA ARG A 247 23.26 8.79 4.99
C ARG A 247 23.01 7.35 5.45
N ALA A 248 22.92 7.13 6.76
CA ALA A 248 22.65 5.84 7.34
C ALA A 248 21.22 5.35 7.00
N GLY A 249 20.20 6.20 7.22
CA GLY A 249 18.82 5.91 6.85
C GLY A 249 18.65 5.62 5.36
N GLN A 250 19.28 6.43 4.49
CA GLN A 250 19.24 6.24 3.05
C GLN A 250 19.82 4.88 2.61
N LEU A 251 20.98 4.49 3.17
CA LEU A 251 21.60 3.20 2.87
C LEU A 251 20.75 2.02 3.33
N GLN A 252 20.11 2.12 4.49
CA GLN A 252 19.23 1.09 5.03
C GLN A 252 17.96 0.93 4.19
N VAL A 253 17.34 2.03 3.80
CA VAL A 253 16.16 2.02 2.94
C VAL A 253 16.49 1.46 1.55
N GLU A 254 17.63 1.86 0.97
CA GLU A 254 18.09 1.30 -0.31
C GLU A 254 18.33 -0.20 -0.22
N LEU A 255 18.95 -0.66 0.89
CA LEU A 255 19.19 -2.08 1.15
C LEU A 255 17.85 -2.84 1.21
N ALA A 256 16.92 -2.40 2.06
CA ALA A 256 15.60 -3.02 2.21
C ALA A 256 14.81 -3.07 0.89
N HIS A 257 14.84 -1.97 0.14
CA HIS A 257 14.16 -1.90 -1.16
C HIS A 257 14.72 -2.92 -2.16
N LEU A 258 16.04 -3.03 -2.24
CA LEU A 258 16.68 -3.99 -3.15
C LEU A 258 16.47 -5.45 -2.71
N GLU A 259 16.49 -5.75 -1.41
CA GLU A 259 16.16 -7.07 -0.87
C GLU A 259 14.71 -7.48 -1.18
N TYR A 260 13.79 -6.55 -1.02
CA TYR A 260 12.39 -6.73 -1.34
C TYR A 260 12.13 -6.91 -2.85
N MET A 261 12.85 -6.16 -3.70
CA MET A 261 12.69 -6.21 -5.16
C MET A 261 13.39 -7.43 -5.80
N LEU A 262 14.48 -7.92 -5.22
CA LEU A 262 15.29 -8.99 -5.81
C LEU A 262 14.48 -10.28 -6.14
N PRO A 263 13.62 -10.83 -5.25
CA PRO A 263 12.77 -11.98 -5.56
C PRO A 263 11.75 -11.69 -6.68
N ARG A 264 11.31 -10.44 -6.79
CA ARG A 264 10.30 -10.00 -7.78
C ARG A 264 10.86 -9.91 -9.19
N LEU A 265 12.12 -9.54 -9.34
CA LEU A 265 12.82 -9.51 -10.64
C LEU A 265 13.04 -10.91 -11.21
N VAL A 266 13.29 -11.92 -10.38
CA VAL A 266 13.52 -13.30 -10.81
C VAL A 266 12.34 -13.88 -11.58
N GLY A 267 11.13 -13.40 -11.34
CA GLY A 267 9.92 -13.87 -12.00
C GLY A 267 9.64 -13.28 -13.39
N GLN A 268 10.23 -12.16 -13.77
CA GLN A 268 9.99 -11.52 -15.08
C GLN A 268 10.69 -12.27 -16.22
N GLY A 269 11.75 -13.01 -15.96
CA GLY A 269 12.52 -13.72 -16.98
C GLY A 269 11.87 -14.95 -17.57
N GLN A 270 11.03 -15.64 -16.81
CA GLN A 270 10.32 -16.83 -17.30
C GLN A 270 9.26 -16.53 -18.36
N ALA A 271 8.68 -15.32 -18.36
CA ALA A 271 7.73 -14.90 -19.37
C ALA A 271 8.41 -14.54 -20.70
N MET A 272 9.63 -13.95 -20.63
CA MET A 272 10.43 -13.61 -21.83
C MET A 272 11.15 -14.82 -22.43
N SER A 273 11.55 -15.82 -21.62
CA SER A 273 12.27 -17.00 -22.13
C SER A 273 11.39 -17.96 -22.92
N ARG A 274 10.06 -17.94 -22.70
CA ARG A 274 9.11 -18.76 -23.49
C ARG A 274 8.93 -18.31 -24.93
N LEU A 275 9.37 -17.11 -25.28
CA LEU A 275 9.24 -16.55 -26.64
C LEU A 275 10.43 -16.82 -27.56
N GLY A 276 11.52 -17.45 -27.09
CA GLY A 276 12.73 -17.54 -27.91
C GLY A 276 13.70 -18.69 -27.65
N GLY A 277 13.37 -19.71 -26.85
CA GLY A 277 14.34 -20.73 -26.47
C GLY A 277 13.91 -22.17 -26.79
N GLY A 278 14.57 -22.82 -27.75
CA GLY A 278 14.60 -24.27 -27.85
C GLY A 278 15.44 -24.92 -26.74
N ILE A 279 15.28 -26.23 -26.51
CA ILE A 279 16.05 -27.00 -25.51
C ILE A 279 17.55 -26.80 -25.75
N GLY A 280 18.25 -26.16 -24.77
CA GLY A 280 19.70 -25.98 -24.79
C GLY A 280 20.23 -24.61 -25.27
N THR A 281 19.39 -23.65 -25.65
CA THR A 281 19.81 -22.29 -26.01
C THR A 281 19.35 -21.27 -24.97
N ARG A 282 20.32 -20.59 -24.31
CA ARG A 282 20.03 -19.43 -23.45
C ARG A 282 19.58 -18.26 -24.33
N GLY A 283 18.33 -17.84 -24.21
CA GLY A 283 17.82 -16.68 -24.94
C GLY A 283 18.44 -15.36 -24.43
N PRO A 284 18.47 -14.27 -25.24
CA PRO A 284 19.04 -12.98 -24.86
C PRO A 284 18.33 -12.34 -23.66
N GLY A 285 17.08 -12.74 -23.33
CA GLY A 285 16.36 -12.28 -22.14
C GLY A 285 16.87 -12.88 -20.83
N GLU A 286 17.31 -14.16 -20.82
CA GLU A 286 17.88 -14.79 -19.62
C GLU A 286 19.23 -14.17 -19.23
N THR A 287 20.08 -13.85 -20.22
CA THR A 287 21.37 -13.20 -19.97
C THR A 287 21.20 -11.78 -19.42
N LYS A 288 20.22 -11.04 -19.88
CA LYS A 288 19.95 -9.67 -19.39
C LYS A 288 19.50 -9.69 -17.93
N LEU A 289 18.52 -10.53 -17.59
CA LEU A 289 18.03 -10.67 -16.22
C LEU A 289 19.08 -11.22 -15.25
N GLU A 290 19.88 -12.18 -15.69
CA GLU A 290 20.97 -12.71 -14.88
C GLU A 290 22.04 -11.63 -14.64
N THR A 291 22.28 -10.78 -15.62
CA THR A 291 23.19 -9.64 -15.50
C THR A 291 22.62 -8.59 -14.53
N GLU A 292 21.33 -8.22 -14.67
CA GLU A 292 20.65 -7.30 -13.75
C GLU A 292 20.65 -7.84 -12.32
N ARG A 293 20.33 -9.12 -12.13
CA ARG A 293 20.40 -9.79 -10.83
C ARG A 293 21.78 -9.70 -10.21
N ARG A 294 22.85 -9.98 -10.99
CA ARG A 294 24.23 -9.89 -10.51
C ARG A 294 24.63 -8.47 -10.13
N VAL A 295 24.16 -7.47 -10.88
CA VAL A 295 24.37 -6.05 -10.54
C VAL A 295 23.71 -5.72 -9.20
N ILE A 296 22.45 -6.11 -9.00
CA ILE A 296 21.73 -5.88 -7.75
C ILE A 296 22.38 -6.63 -6.58
N GLN A 297 22.77 -7.89 -6.76
CA GLN A 297 23.48 -8.65 -5.71
C GLN A 297 24.82 -8.00 -5.31
N ARG A 298 25.58 -7.48 -6.28
CA ARG A 298 26.80 -6.71 -5.98
C ARG A 298 26.49 -5.43 -5.21
N ARG A 299 25.41 -4.73 -5.59
CA ARG A 299 24.97 -3.53 -4.90
C ARG A 299 24.56 -3.82 -3.47
N LEU A 300 23.77 -4.89 -3.25
CA LEU A 300 23.40 -5.39 -1.92
C LEU A 300 24.62 -5.67 -1.05
N ALA A 301 25.61 -6.44 -1.58
CA ALA A 301 26.83 -6.74 -0.85
C ALA A 301 27.69 -5.51 -0.54
N HIS A 302 27.59 -4.46 -1.34
CA HIS A 302 28.26 -3.18 -1.07
C HIS A 302 27.53 -2.40 0.02
N LEU A 303 26.21 -2.26 -0.10
CA LEU A 303 25.37 -1.57 0.88
C LEU A 303 25.46 -2.22 2.26
N GLN A 304 25.44 -3.56 2.33
CA GLN A 304 25.59 -4.29 3.59
C GLN A 304 26.91 -3.94 4.29
N ARG A 305 28.02 -3.89 3.55
CA ARG A 305 29.32 -3.49 4.13
C ARG A 305 29.32 -2.05 4.63
N ASP A 306 28.67 -1.14 3.90
CA ASP A 306 28.57 0.26 4.32
C ASP A 306 27.73 0.38 5.60
N VAL A 307 26.62 -0.36 5.71
CA VAL A 307 25.78 -0.44 6.92
C VAL A 307 26.58 -1.00 8.10
N ASP A 308 27.31 -2.11 7.91
CA ASP A 308 28.14 -2.73 8.95
C ASP A 308 29.21 -1.75 9.47
N GLN A 309 29.84 -0.97 8.59
CA GLN A 309 30.82 0.05 9.00
C GLN A 309 30.18 1.17 9.82
N LEU A 310 28.96 1.61 9.46
CA LEU A 310 28.23 2.61 10.22
C LEU A 310 27.81 2.09 11.60
N GLN A 311 27.39 0.85 11.70
CA GLN A 311 27.08 0.17 12.97
C GLN A 311 28.32 0.08 13.86
N ALA A 312 29.46 -0.33 13.33
CA ALA A 312 30.72 -0.37 14.07
C ALA A 312 31.19 1.02 14.54
N HIS A 313 30.92 2.07 13.76
CA HIS A 313 31.19 3.45 14.18
C HIS A 313 30.28 3.89 15.31
N ARG A 314 28.96 3.62 15.21
CA ARG A 314 27.99 3.91 16.28
C ARG A 314 28.35 3.16 17.58
N ALA A 315 28.69 1.87 17.49
CA ALA A 315 29.10 1.09 18.65
C ALA A 315 30.30 1.72 19.40
N ARG A 316 31.30 2.23 18.69
CA ARG A 316 32.43 2.95 19.31
C ARG A 316 32.04 4.26 20.01
N LEU A 317 31.11 5.02 19.40
CA LEU A 317 30.60 6.24 20.02
C LEU A 317 29.77 5.93 21.29
N ARG A 318 29.05 4.80 21.29
CA ARG A 318 28.29 4.31 22.44
C ARG A 318 29.15 3.92 23.60
N GLN A 319 30.23 3.15 23.38
CA GLN A 319 31.20 2.82 24.43
C GLN A 319 31.78 4.09 25.16
N ARG A 320 32.02 5.16 24.40
CA ARG A 320 32.42 6.43 24.95
C ARG A 320 31.34 7.09 25.82
N ARG A 321 30.02 6.95 25.44
CA ARG A 321 28.91 7.51 26.24
C ARG A 321 28.71 6.74 27.55
N GLN A 322 28.84 5.42 27.54
CA GLN A 322 28.74 4.58 28.75
C GLN A 322 29.81 4.96 29.80
N LEU A 323 31.01 5.37 29.35
CA LEU A 323 32.05 5.87 30.24
C LEU A 323 31.67 7.19 30.98
N HIS A 324 30.65 7.91 30.51
CA HIS A 324 30.18 9.15 31.11
C HIS A 324 28.92 9.00 31.96
N ASN A 325 28.41 7.79 32.17
CA ASN A 325 27.22 7.47 32.97
C ASN A 325 25.99 8.36 32.70
N VAL A 326 25.70 8.71 31.42
CA VAL A 326 24.52 9.48 31.07
C VAL A 326 23.43 8.54 30.67
N PRO A 327 22.32 8.38 31.41
CA PRO A 327 21.25 7.46 31.09
C PRO A 327 20.56 7.84 29.79
N SER A 328 20.22 6.83 29.01
CA SER A 328 19.52 6.99 27.73
C SER A 328 18.14 6.36 27.81
N ILE A 329 17.10 7.10 27.40
CA ILE A 329 15.72 6.65 27.38
C ILE A 329 15.19 6.77 25.95
N ALA A 330 14.66 5.68 25.42
CA ALA A 330 14.05 5.69 24.09
C ALA A 330 12.53 5.80 24.16
N VAL A 331 11.94 6.56 23.23
CA VAL A 331 10.49 6.72 23.10
C VAL A 331 10.00 5.77 22.02
N VAL A 332 9.21 4.79 22.42
CA VAL A 332 8.57 3.81 21.53
C VAL A 332 7.06 4.03 21.49
N GLY A 333 6.42 3.58 20.45
CA GLY A 333 4.96 3.65 20.32
C GLY A 333 4.54 3.64 18.87
N TYR A 334 3.24 3.55 18.67
CA TYR A 334 2.66 3.50 17.34
C TYR A 334 2.96 4.75 16.51
N THR A 335 2.88 4.64 15.17
CA THR A 335 2.94 5.83 14.31
C THR A 335 1.84 6.81 14.73
N ASN A 336 2.15 8.11 14.65
CA ASN A 336 1.24 9.19 15.07
C ASN A 336 0.83 9.21 16.56
N ALA A 337 1.49 8.45 17.43
CA ALA A 337 1.25 8.55 18.89
C ALA A 337 1.76 9.88 19.53
N GLY A 338 2.48 10.69 18.76
CA GLY A 338 3.00 11.99 19.20
C GLY A 338 4.40 11.95 19.80
N LYS A 339 5.26 10.96 19.40
CA LYS A 339 6.63 10.81 19.91
C LYS A 339 7.50 12.04 19.69
N SER A 340 7.57 12.52 18.46
CA SER A 340 8.35 13.72 18.10
C SER A 340 7.79 14.99 18.75
N THR A 341 6.46 15.08 18.87
CA THR A 341 5.79 16.17 19.59
C THR A 341 6.17 16.17 21.08
N LEU A 342 6.20 14.97 21.69
CA LEU A 342 6.63 14.82 23.08
C LEU A 342 8.10 15.24 23.28
N LEU A 343 8.99 14.79 22.37
CA LEU A 343 10.39 15.17 22.40
C LEU A 343 10.55 16.70 22.34
N ASN A 344 9.83 17.37 21.43
CA ASN A 344 9.83 18.83 21.31
C ASN A 344 9.30 19.52 22.57
N ALA A 345 8.19 19.02 23.14
CA ALA A 345 7.56 19.59 24.33
C ALA A 345 8.46 19.49 25.59
N LEU A 346 9.24 18.40 25.70
CA LEU A 346 10.15 18.18 26.83
C LEU A 346 11.48 18.94 26.69
N THR A 347 12.01 19.06 25.45
CA THR A 347 13.36 19.58 25.21
C THR A 347 13.40 21.00 24.66
N ASN A 348 12.25 21.64 24.43
CA ASN A 348 12.11 22.93 23.76
C ASN A 348 12.84 22.99 22.38
N ALA A 349 12.95 21.83 21.71
CA ALA A 349 13.59 21.71 20.42
C ALA A 349 12.54 21.86 19.28
N ALA A 350 13.00 22.19 18.08
CA ALA A 350 12.16 22.25 16.90
C ALA A 350 12.47 21.03 15.99
N VAL A 351 12.01 19.84 16.38
CA VAL A 351 12.01 18.67 15.50
C VAL A 351 10.77 18.73 14.63
N TYR A 352 10.89 18.32 13.37
CA TYR A 352 9.76 18.26 12.44
C TYR A 352 8.65 17.35 13.01
N THR A 353 7.47 17.91 13.14
CA THR A 353 6.25 17.18 13.52
C THR A 353 5.21 17.35 12.45
N ALA A 354 4.66 16.25 11.96
CA ALA A 354 3.57 16.26 11.00
C ALA A 354 2.54 15.20 11.40
N ASP A 355 1.28 15.45 11.08
CA ASP A 355 0.21 14.46 11.20
C ASP A 355 0.28 13.45 10.04
N GLN A 356 1.41 12.74 9.97
CA GLN A 356 1.74 11.77 8.94
C GLN A 356 2.39 10.55 9.58
N LEU A 357 2.11 9.37 9.02
CA LEU A 357 2.76 8.14 9.48
C LEU A 357 4.26 8.19 9.15
N PHE A 358 5.09 7.66 10.05
CA PHE A 358 6.54 7.65 9.93
C PHE A 358 7.16 9.05 9.72
N ALA A 359 6.68 10.05 10.47
CA ALA A 359 7.26 11.40 10.43
C ALA A 359 8.75 11.42 10.81
N THR A 360 9.17 10.50 11.69
CA THR A 360 10.56 10.29 12.09
C THR A 360 11.01 8.91 11.62
N LEU A 361 12.02 8.85 10.76
CA LEU A 361 12.73 7.63 10.36
C LEU A 361 14.12 7.57 10.99
N ASP A 362 14.86 8.67 10.97
CA ASP A 362 16.17 8.78 11.59
C ASP A 362 16.03 9.09 13.08
N PRO A 363 16.60 8.27 13.99
CA PRO A 363 16.52 8.52 15.42
C PRO A 363 17.09 9.88 15.79
N THR A 364 16.36 10.63 16.59
CA THR A 364 16.78 11.95 17.04
C THR A 364 16.98 11.95 18.56
N THR A 365 18.23 12.10 19.01
CA THR A 365 18.59 12.15 20.44
C THR A 365 18.74 13.59 20.92
N ARG A 366 18.15 13.91 22.07
CA ARG A 366 18.23 15.21 22.74
C ARG A 366 18.58 15.06 24.23
N LYS A 367 19.25 16.06 24.76
CA LYS A 367 19.54 16.15 26.21
C LYS A 367 18.33 16.76 26.92
N LEU A 368 17.90 16.13 27.98
CA LEU A 368 16.86 16.62 28.88
C LEU A 368 17.40 16.70 30.28
N ALA A 369 17.30 17.87 30.93
CA ALA A 369 17.59 18.05 32.32
C ALA A 369 16.35 17.68 33.15
N VAL A 370 16.49 16.75 34.07
CA VAL A 370 15.45 16.32 35.01
C VAL A 370 15.96 16.50 36.46
N LEU A 371 15.04 16.88 37.35
CA LEU A 371 15.34 16.99 38.77
C LEU A 371 15.10 15.63 39.42
N ASP A 372 16.14 15.03 39.99
CA ASP A 372 16.00 13.81 40.79
C ASP A 372 15.28 14.12 42.09
N PRO A 373 14.09 13.56 42.34
CA PRO A 373 13.34 13.87 43.55
C PRO A 373 14.00 13.36 44.83
N ALA A 374 14.86 12.34 44.74
CA ALA A 374 15.55 11.76 45.89
C ALA A 374 16.79 12.60 46.31
N THR A 375 17.58 13.04 45.34
CA THR A 375 18.84 13.75 45.58
C THR A 375 18.72 15.27 45.47
N GLN A 376 17.60 15.77 44.90
CA GLN A 376 17.38 17.19 44.56
C GLN A 376 18.45 17.76 43.59
N LEU A 377 19.18 16.88 42.90
CA LEU A 377 20.18 17.28 41.93
C LEU A 377 19.59 17.20 40.51
N THR A 378 20.03 18.14 39.68
CA THR A 378 19.69 18.10 38.25
C THR A 378 20.56 17.08 37.56
N GLN A 379 19.92 16.05 36.99
CA GLN A 379 20.56 15.02 36.19
C GLN A 379 20.24 15.24 34.68
N THR A 380 21.24 15.01 33.84
CA THR A 380 21.02 15.02 32.37
C THR A 380 20.74 13.61 31.93
N ILE A 381 19.63 13.43 31.18
CA ILE A 381 19.29 12.20 30.48
C ILE A 381 19.31 12.44 28.98
N LEU A 382 19.52 11.38 28.21
CA LEU A 382 19.36 11.39 26.75
C LEU A 382 17.98 10.83 26.40
N LEU A 383 17.19 11.60 25.69
CA LEU A 383 15.89 11.16 25.19
C LEU A 383 15.98 10.98 23.68
N THR A 384 15.65 9.78 23.18
CA THR A 384 15.73 9.42 21.77
C THR A 384 14.35 9.16 21.22
N ASP A 385 13.94 9.92 20.18
CA ASP A 385 12.78 9.63 19.36
C ASP A 385 13.11 8.52 18.38
N THR A 386 12.21 7.56 18.22
CA THR A 386 12.40 6.40 17.36
C THR A 386 11.33 6.28 16.30
N VAL A 387 11.54 5.40 15.33
CA VAL A 387 10.55 5.07 14.30
C VAL A 387 9.25 4.60 14.95
N GLY A 388 8.12 5.04 14.42
CA GLY A 388 6.81 4.57 14.87
C GLY A 388 6.53 3.13 14.43
N PHE A 389 5.93 2.36 15.32
CA PHE A 389 5.42 1.04 14.96
C PHE A 389 4.08 1.12 14.22
N ILE A 390 3.80 0.11 13.43
CA ILE A 390 2.53 -0.12 12.75
C ILE A 390 2.08 -1.56 13.01
N HIS A 391 0.84 -1.86 12.69
CA HIS A 391 0.36 -3.25 12.73
C HIS A 391 1.17 -4.12 11.75
N GLU A 392 1.69 -5.23 12.24
CA GLU A 392 2.48 -6.20 11.45
C GLU A 392 3.57 -5.56 10.56
N LEU A 393 4.69 -5.17 11.17
CA LEU A 393 5.88 -4.81 10.39
C LEU A 393 6.34 -6.03 9.59
N PRO A 394 6.46 -5.93 8.24
CA PRO A 394 6.97 -7.02 7.44
C PRO A 394 8.35 -7.49 7.91
N PRO A 395 8.62 -8.81 7.98
CA PRO A 395 9.91 -9.33 8.44
C PRO A 395 11.11 -8.77 7.65
N SER A 396 10.95 -8.55 6.34
CA SER A 396 11.94 -7.93 5.47
C SER A 396 12.29 -6.50 5.90
N LEU A 397 11.33 -5.76 6.47
CA LEU A 397 11.56 -4.43 7.01
C LEU A 397 12.18 -4.47 8.41
N LEU A 398 11.85 -5.45 9.24
CA LEU A 398 12.47 -5.61 10.57
C LEU A 398 13.98 -5.72 10.48
N ASP A 399 14.52 -6.51 9.54
CA ASP A 399 15.96 -6.65 9.33
C ASP A 399 16.61 -5.35 8.87
N ALA A 400 15.98 -4.63 7.97
CA ALA A 400 16.45 -3.30 7.54
C ALA A 400 16.38 -2.27 8.66
N PHE A 401 15.36 -2.35 9.54
CA PHE A 401 15.19 -1.47 10.69
C PHE A 401 16.00 -1.87 11.90
N ARG A 402 16.60 -3.06 11.92
CA ARG A 402 17.39 -3.55 13.04
C ARG A 402 18.38 -2.52 13.56
N ALA A 403 19.05 -1.77 12.67
CA ALA A 403 19.97 -0.73 13.08
C ALA A 403 19.30 0.55 13.62
N THR A 404 18.06 0.82 13.26
CA THR A 404 17.27 1.90 13.87
C THR A 404 16.66 1.44 15.21
N LEU A 405 16.33 0.15 15.29
CA LEU A 405 15.89 -0.53 16.50
C LEU A 405 17.04 -0.82 17.47
N GLU A 406 18.31 -0.80 17.02
CA GLU A 406 19.50 -0.86 17.91
C GLU A 406 19.50 0.24 18.97
N GLU A 407 19.00 1.43 18.66
CA GLU A 407 18.85 2.50 19.64
C GLU A 407 17.87 2.10 20.77
N LEU A 408 16.90 1.22 20.49
CA LEU A 408 16.00 0.65 21.50
C LEU A 408 16.70 -0.42 22.33
N THR A 409 17.50 -1.28 21.66
CA THR A 409 18.23 -2.36 22.34
C THR A 409 19.32 -1.82 23.28
N GLU A 410 19.69 -0.58 23.14
CA GLU A 410 20.77 0.06 23.89
C GLU A 410 20.32 1.13 24.87
N ALA A 411 19.04 1.51 24.81
CA ALA A 411 18.48 2.43 25.80
C ALA A 411 18.42 1.77 27.17
N ASP A 412 18.72 2.52 28.22
CA ASP A 412 18.68 2.07 29.62
C ASP A 412 17.23 1.95 30.11
N GLY A 413 16.29 2.68 29.49
CA GLY A 413 14.86 2.63 29.79
C GLY A 413 14.00 2.99 28.57
N LEU A 414 12.72 2.65 28.63
CA LEU A 414 11.78 2.90 27.54
C LEU A 414 10.60 3.75 28.02
N ILE A 415 10.13 4.66 27.16
CA ILE A 415 8.81 5.27 27.24
C ILE A 415 7.93 4.61 26.19
N HIS A 416 6.91 3.88 26.62
CA HIS A 416 5.88 3.38 25.71
C HIS A 416 4.77 4.43 25.61
N LEU A 417 4.78 5.20 24.52
CA LEU A 417 3.81 6.27 24.25
C LEU A 417 2.61 5.75 23.47
N VAL A 418 1.42 5.95 24.01
CA VAL A 418 0.14 5.46 23.45
C VAL A 418 -0.78 6.64 23.17
N ASP A 419 -1.40 6.66 22.00
CA ASP A 419 -2.47 7.62 21.67
C ASP A 419 -3.80 7.16 22.27
N LEU A 420 -4.24 7.83 23.34
CA LEU A 420 -5.49 7.49 24.02
C LEU A 420 -6.74 7.83 23.18
N SER A 421 -6.62 8.74 22.24
CA SER A 421 -7.74 9.13 21.36
C SER A 421 -8.06 8.08 20.31
N HIS A 422 -7.14 7.14 20.04
CA HIS A 422 -7.33 6.08 19.06
C HIS A 422 -8.23 4.96 19.61
N SER A 423 -9.24 4.54 18.86
CA SER A 423 -10.21 3.52 19.31
C SER A 423 -9.58 2.16 19.66
N ALA A 424 -8.46 1.81 19.03
CA ALA A 424 -7.76 0.54 19.22
C ALA A 424 -6.51 0.66 20.14
N TRP A 425 -6.42 1.67 21.01
CA TRP A 425 -5.24 1.94 21.84
C TRP A 425 -4.79 0.74 22.70
N GLN A 426 -5.73 -0.05 23.22
CA GLN A 426 -5.42 -1.26 24.00
C GLN A 426 -4.65 -2.30 23.16
N ARG A 427 -5.07 -2.46 21.91
CA ARG A 427 -4.44 -3.39 20.97
C ARG A 427 -3.08 -2.88 20.52
N GLN A 428 -2.95 -1.57 20.29
CA GLN A 428 -1.66 -0.95 19.96
C GLN A 428 -0.61 -1.19 21.04
N ILE A 429 -1.03 -1.22 22.32
CA ILE A 429 -0.13 -1.60 23.43
C ILE A 429 0.37 -3.03 23.24
N GLN A 430 -0.52 -3.98 22.93
CA GLN A 430 -0.17 -5.38 22.74
C GLN A 430 0.75 -5.57 21.52
N ASP A 431 0.41 -4.95 20.39
CA ASP A 431 1.20 -5.01 19.14
C ASP A 431 2.64 -4.53 19.40
N VAL A 432 2.82 -3.36 20.05
CA VAL A 432 4.14 -2.83 20.37
C VAL A 432 4.88 -3.73 21.34
N THR A 433 4.22 -4.27 22.37
CA THR A 433 4.84 -5.17 23.34
C THR A 433 5.34 -6.44 22.62
N SER A 434 4.52 -7.05 21.74
CA SER A 434 4.92 -8.23 20.96
C SER A 434 6.14 -7.97 20.10
N ILE A 435 6.20 -6.81 19.42
CA ILE A 435 7.36 -6.43 18.60
C ILE A 435 8.61 -6.25 19.46
N LEU A 436 8.49 -5.63 20.63
CA LEU A 436 9.61 -5.46 21.55
C LEU A 436 10.14 -6.81 22.07
N ASP A 437 9.25 -7.77 22.31
CA ASP A 437 9.60 -9.14 22.70
C ASP A 437 10.32 -9.91 21.57
N GLU A 438 9.87 -9.75 20.32
CA GLU A 438 10.53 -10.36 19.13
C GLU A 438 11.95 -9.83 18.90
N ILE A 439 12.21 -8.56 19.23
CA ILE A 439 13.55 -7.97 19.09
C ILE A 439 14.50 -8.50 20.18
N ALA A 440 14.03 -9.40 21.04
CA ALA A 440 14.80 -10.01 22.16
C ALA A 440 15.47 -8.95 23.06
N LEU A 441 14.73 -7.92 23.38
CA LEU A 441 15.15 -6.96 24.39
C LEU A 441 15.15 -7.62 25.76
N THR A 442 16.28 -7.56 26.45
CA THR A 442 16.32 -7.86 27.88
C THR A 442 15.26 -7.02 28.59
N PRO A 443 14.55 -7.56 29.60
CA PRO A 443 13.56 -6.81 30.35
C PRO A 443 14.14 -5.46 30.80
N ARG A 444 13.58 -4.36 30.30
CA ARG A 444 14.02 -3.01 30.64
C ARG A 444 12.93 -2.26 31.35
N PRO A 445 13.29 -1.37 32.27
CA PRO A 445 12.30 -0.53 32.90
C PRO A 445 11.56 0.29 31.85
N THR A 446 10.23 0.07 31.76
CA THR A 446 9.36 0.72 30.77
C THR A 446 8.31 1.56 31.46
N LEU A 447 8.19 2.82 31.06
CA LEU A 447 7.17 3.74 31.51
C LEU A 447 6.05 3.83 30.46
N LEU A 448 4.84 3.40 30.82
CA LEU A 448 3.66 3.56 29.97
C LEU A 448 3.11 4.98 30.08
N VAL A 449 2.96 5.66 28.93
CA VAL A 449 2.50 7.05 28.86
C VAL A 449 1.36 7.16 27.87
N PHE A 450 0.20 7.61 28.32
CA PHE A 450 -0.94 7.93 27.48
C PHE A 450 -0.89 9.40 27.06
N ASN A 451 -0.87 9.64 25.76
CA ASN A 451 -0.86 10.95 25.14
C ASN A 451 -2.22 11.32 24.56
N LYS A 452 -2.39 12.57 24.18
CA LYS A 452 -3.61 13.16 23.59
C LYS A 452 -4.83 13.10 24.51
N ILE A 453 -4.62 13.30 25.82
CA ILE A 453 -5.73 13.36 26.79
C ILE A 453 -6.68 14.53 26.56
N ASP A 454 -6.24 15.55 25.83
CA ASP A 454 -7.03 16.70 25.38
C ASP A 454 -8.11 16.33 24.35
N ALA A 455 -7.89 15.24 23.60
CA ALA A 455 -8.77 14.77 22.52
C ALA A 455 -9.76 13.67 22.96
N VAL A 456 -9.80 13.30 24.26
CA VAL A 456 -10.65 12.22 24.78
C VAL A 456 -11.69 12.71 25.77
N SER A 457 -12.80 11.96 25.89
CA SER A 457 -13.83 12.21 26.90
C SER A 457 -13.34 11.85 28.32
N SER A 458 -13.90 12.52 29.33
CA SER A 458 -13.59 12.21 30.73
C SER A 458 -13.86 10.75 31.11
N SER A 459 -14.85 10.12 30.48
CA SER A 459 -15.16 8.70 30.69
C SER A 459 -14.08 7.77 30.12
N GLN A 460 -13.56 8.04 28.93
CA GLN A 460 -12.45 7.27 28.34
C GLN A 460 -11.17 7.42 29.18
N LEU A 461 -10.89 8.64 29.62
CA LEU A 461 -9.75 8.90 30.49
C LEU A 461 -9.87 8.12 31.81
N ALA A 462 -11.04 8.13 32.45
CA ALA A 462 -11.29 7.39 33.70
C ALA A 462 -11.12 5.86 33.51
N ILE A 463 -11.58 5.31 32.39
CA ILE A 463 -11.39 3.89 32.06
C ILE A 463 -9.89 3.55 31.93
N ALA A 464 -9.14 4.38 31.22
CA ALA A 464 -7.71 4.16 31.04
C ALA A 464 -6.95 4.29 32.36
N GLN A 465 -7.29 5.26 33.21
CA GLN A 465 -6.70 5.44 34.55
C GLN A 465 -7.01 4.25 35.47
N GLY A 466 -8.24 3.73 35.41
CA GLY A 466 -8.63 2.54 36.17
C GLY A 466 -7.89 1.27 35.72
N SER A 467 -7.67 1.12 34.41
CA SER A 467 -6.98 -0.04 33.84
C SER A 467 -5.46 0.02 34.02
N PHE A 468 -4.88 1.21 34.04
CA PHE A 468 -3.43 1.44 34.12
C PHE A 468 -3.07 2.49 35.20
N PRO A 469 -3.24 2.17 36.50
CA PRO A 469 -3.06 3.15 37.58
C PRO A 469 -1.62 3.67 37.72
N HIS A 470 -0.64 2.94 37.20
CA HIS A 470 0.79 3.35 37.23
C HIS A 470 1.23 4.10 35.96
N ALA A 471 0.37 4.27 34.97
CA ALA A 471 0.70 5.01 33.76
C ALA A 471 0.70 6.53 34.00
N THR A 472 1.36 7.26 33.10
CA THR A 472 1.35 8.73 33.10
C THR A 472 0.43 9.21 31.98
N PHE A 473 -0.39 10.22 32.25
CA PHE A 473 -1.38 10.76 31.32
C PHE A 473 -1.01 12.19 30.94
N ILE A 474 -0.81 12.45 29.65
CA ILE A 474 -0.30 13.72 29.14
C ILE A 474 -1.05 14.21 27.89
N SER A 475 -0.95 15.49 27.63
CA SER A 475 -1.07 16.06 26.29
C SER A 475 0.26 16.72 25.91
N ALA A 476 0.97 16.14 24.96
CA ALA A 476 2.21 16.72 24.47
C ALA A 476 1.97 18.03 23.71
N GLN A 477 0.83 18.17 23.05
CA GLN A 477 0.42 19.36 22.32
C GLN A 477 0.06 20.50 23.27
N GLU A 478 -0.80 20.26 24.24
CA GLU A 478 -1.27 21.25 25.23
C GLU A 478 -0.32 21.38 26.43
N ARG A 479 0.79 20.62 26.43
CA ARG A 479 1.80 20.59 27.53
C ARG A 479 1.22 20.22 28.89
N LEU A 480 0.15 19.41 28.92
CA LEU A 480 -0.45 18.93 30.17
C LEU A 480 0.27 17.69 30.68
N GLY A 481 0.47 17.58 31.99
CA GLY A 481 1.06 16.41 32.65
C GLY A 481 2.58 16.24 32.44
N LEU A 482 3.27 17.16 31.76
CA LEU A 482 4.69 17.03 31.42
C LEU A 482 5.59 17.08 32.62
N GLU A 483 5.22 17.85 33.69
CA GLU A 483 6.01 17.93 34.91
C GLU A 483 6.00 16.60 35.67
N THR A 484 4.84 15.97 35.78
CA THR A 484 4.70 14.59 36.32
C THR A 484 5.54 13.60 35.52
N LEU A 485 5.53 13.72 34.17
CA LEU A 485 6.35 12.88 33.32
C LEU A 485 7.86 13.11 33.57
N ARG A 486 8.32 14.37 33.74
CA ARG A 486 9.73 14.67 34.07
C ARG A 486 10.19 14.01 35.37
N GLN A 487 9.34 14.04 36.40
CA GLN A 487 9.62 13.37 37.67
C GLN A 487 9.73 11.85 37.52
N ARG A 488 8.82 11.26 36.75
CA ARG A 488 8.85 9.81 36.43
C ARG A 488 10.07 9.42 35.59
N LEU A 489 10.52 10.29 34.68
CA LEU A 489 11.75 10.07 33.92
C LEU A 489 12.99 10.11 34.76
N ALA A 490 13.05 10.98 35.77
CA ALA A 490 14.14 10.99 36.72
C ALA A 490 14.21 9.69 37.54
N GLN A 491 13.06 9.19 38.02
CA GLN A 491 12.97 7.88 38.68
C GLN A 491 13.40 6.73 37.74
N LEU A 492 12.93 6.71 36.50
CA LEU A 492 13.30 5.70 35.53
C LEU A 492 14.81 5.67 35.25
N ALA A 493 15.43 6.87 35.11
CA ALA A 493 16.86 7.01 34.92
C ALA A 493 17.68 6.53 36.13
N HIS A 494 17.17 6.76 37.31
CA HIS A 494 17.80 6.27 38.54
C HIS A 494 17.79 4.73 38.61
N TYR A 495 16.64 4.12 38.36
CA TYR A 495 16.52 2.64 38.30
C TYR A 495 17.43 2.02 37.22
N ALA A 496 17.53 2.64 36.05
CA ALA A 496 18.35 2.16 34.96
C ALA A 496 19.87 2.21 35.23
N MET A 497 20.32 3.04 36.19
CA MET A 497 21.73 3.11 36.58
C MET A 497 22.09 2.14 37.71
N VAL A 498 21.10 1.62 38.44
CA VAL A 498 21.32 0.73 39.60
C VAL A 498 21.16 -0.74 39.24
N SER A 499 20.46 -1.03 38.15
CA SER A 499 20.29 -2.39 37.56
C SER A 499 21.42 -2.72 36.59
#